data_85ebe5623d3077abb85730a0b9620697
#
_entry.id   85ebe5623d3077abb85730a0b9620697
#
_cell.length_a   1.000
_cell.length_b   1.000
_cell.length_c   1.000
_cell.angle_alpha   90.00
_cell.angle_beta   90.00
_cell.angle_gamma   90.00
#
_symmetry.space_group_name_H-M   'P 1'
#
loop_
_entity.id
_entity.type
_entity.pdbx_description
1 polymer ?
#
loop_
_entity_poly.entity_id
_entity_poly.type
_entity_poly.pdbx_seq_one_letter_code
_entity_poly.pdbx_strand_id
1 'polypeptide(L)'
;PMATKLFTQALETAKKSLGPNHSAYATILHNMATCISILGDDRKAITLEKEALSIREKALGKESNAYSVSLHSLAVLNSSTGNYVEAIKYETESLNIIKKTLGKNHKSYSTGSSCLASYYSALGNYEEAIKLDSEALYTIEQTFGKNHPDYANILSNLANDYYYYGNYVEASRLGHEALNIREKVLGTQHPDYAEALSNVSMFNISLGNLAEAKRQIMEASKIFQITFGQESHNYSIMLHKLALCNALQHNFSESIRLEKEVLK
;
A
#
# COMPACT_ATOMS: atom_id res chain seq x y z
N PRO A 1 -0.31 24.61 -2.41
CA PRO A 1 -0.63 25.91 -3.08
C PRO A 1 0.24 26.16 -4.31
N MET A 2 1.59 26.00 -4.23
CA MET A 2 2.48 26.34 -5.37
C MET A 2 2.37 25.32 -6.51
N ALA A 3 2.37 24.02 -6.21
CA ALA A 3 2.25 22.97 -7.21
C ALA A 3 0.92 23.06 -7.99
N THR A 4 -0.19 23.28 -7.30
CA THR A 4 -1.51 23.42 -7.94
C THR A 4 -1.54 24.61 -8.92
N LYS A 5 -0.91 25.75 -8.57
CA LYS A 5 -0.79 26.90 -9.45
C LYS A 5 0.01 26.58 -10.71
N LEU A 6 1.11 25.88 -10.57
CA LEU A 6 1.95 25.46 -11.71
C LEU A 6 1.20 24.49 -12.63
N PHE A 7 0.47 23.52 -12.08
CA PHE A 7 -0.36 22.63 -12.88
C PHE A 7 -1.48 23.36 -13.61
N THR A 8 -2.12 24.35 -12.99
CA THR A 8 -3.13 25.17 -13.68
C THR A 8 -2.53 25.92 -14.87
N GLN A 9 -1.36 26.52 -14.70
CA GLN A 9 -0.66 27.20 -15.81
C GLN A 9 -0.25 26.22 -16.91
N ALA A 10 0.22 25.04 -16.54
CA ALA A 10 0.58 23.99 -17.51
C ALA A 10 -0.66 23.51 -18.30
N LEU A 11 -1.81 23.33 -17.63
CA LEU A 11 -3.07 22.96 -18.28
C LEU A 11 -3.53 24.04 -19.28
N GLU A 12 -3.47 25.32 -18.89
CA GLU A 12 -3.84 26.43 -19.80
C GLU A 12 -2.91 26.48 -21.03
N THR A 13 -1.63 26.29 -20.82
CA THR A 13 -0.64 26.26 -21.90
C THR A 13 -0.88 25.07 -22.82
N ALA A 14 -1.05 23.87 -22.27
CA ALA A 14 -1.32 22.67 -23.06
C ALA A 14 -2.65 22.78 -23.83
N LYS A 15 -3.70 23.36 -23.21
CA LYS A 15 -4.98 23.59 -23.84
C LYS A 15 -4.88 24.52 -25.05
N LYS A 16 -4.07 25.57 -24.93
CA LYS A 16 -3.84 26.56 -26.02
C LYS A 16 -2.98 25.99 -27.14
N SER A 17 -1.95 25.20 -26.81
CA SER A 17 -0.98 24.74 -27.80
C SER A 17 -1.33 23.42 -28.48
N LEU A 18 -1.96 22.49 -27.74
CA LEU A 18 -2.22 21.12 -28.19
C LEU A 18 -3.71 20.78 -28.26
N GLY A 19 -4.54 21.60 -27.60
CA GLY A 19 -5.97 21.35 -27.40
C GLY A 19 -6.29 20.45 -26.20
N PRO A 20 -7.55 20.50 -25.71
CA PRO A 20 -7.97 19.81 -24.49
C PRO A 20 -8.10 18.29 -24.66
N ASN A 21 -8.09 17.78 -25.89
CA ASN A 21 -8.20 16.35 -26.19
C ASN A 21 -6.84 15.68 -26.46
N HIS A 22 -5.74 16.38 -26.27
CA HIS A 22 -4.41 15.83 -26.48
C HIS A 22 -3.95 15.00 -25.27
N SER A 23 -3.27 13.89 -25.51
CA SER A 23 -2.79 12.98 -24.44
C SER A 23 -1.87 13.67 -23.41
N ALA A 24 -1.10 14.68 -23.82
CA ALA A 24 -0.28 15.47 -22.89
C ALA A 24 -1.14 16.27 -21.88
N TYR A 25 -2.30 16.80 -22.30
CA TYR A 25 -3.23 17.46 -21.40
C TYR A 25 -3.75 16.47 -20.33
N ALA A 26 -4.10 15.24 -20.74
CA ALA A 26 -4.48 14.18 -19.82
C ALA A 26 -3.35 13.81 -18.83
N THR A 27 -2.09 13.85 -19.26
CA THR A 27 -0.94 13.59 -18.38
C THR A 27 -0.79 14.67 -17.31
N ILE A 28 -1.04 15.93 -17.64
CA ILE A 28 -1.01 17.04 -16.67
C ILE A 28 -2.17 16.89 -15.66
N LEU A 29 -3.38 16.51 -16.12
CA LEU A 29 -4.53 16.23 -15.25
C LEU A 29 -4.22 15.09 -14.28
N HIS A 30 -3.65 13.99 -14.74
CA HIS A 30 -3.23 12.86 -13.92
C HIS A 30 -2.21 13.28 -12.85
N ASN A 31 -1.16 14.00 -13.22
CA ASN A 31 -0.16 14.48 -12.25
C ASN A 31 -0.78 15.47 -11.23
N MET A 32 -1.70 16.31 -11.68
CA MET A 32 -2.44 17.23 -10.81
C MET A 32 -3.35 16.46 -9.84
N ALA A 33 -4.03 15.40 -10.31
CA ALA A 33 -4.84 14.51 -9.48
C ALA A 33 -4.00 13.86 -8.38
N THR A 34 -2.84 13.32 -8.72
CA THR A 34 -1.89 12.75 -7.76
C THR A 34 -1.49 13.77 -6.68
N CYS A 35 -1.13 14.99 -7.07
CA CYS A 35 -0.78 16.05 -6.10
C CYS A 35 -1.96 16.45 -5.21
N ILE A 36 -3.17 16.48 -5.73
CA ILE A 36 -4.39 16.83 -4.99
C ILE A 36 -4.74 15.72 -3.99
N SER A 37 -4.58 14.46 -4.37
CA SER A 37 -4.74 13.32 -3.46
C SER A 37 -3.76 13.37 -2.29
N ILE A 38 -2.49 13.68 -2.54
CA ILE A 38 -1.47 13.87 -1.48
C ILE A 38 -1.87 15.00 -0.51
N LEU A 39 -2.62 15.99 -0.97
CA LEU A 39 -3.17 17.07 -0.14
C LEU A 39 -4.47 16.70 0.57
N GLY A 40 -4.97 15.47 0.40
CA GLY A 40 -6.14 14.91 1.07
C GLY A 40 -7.50 15.18 0.38
N ASP A 41 -7.53 15.70 -0.85
CA ASP A 41 -8.77 15.92 -1.61
C ASP A 41 -8.98 14.83 -2.70
N ASP A 42 -9.19 13.59 -2.24
CA ASP A 42 -9.37 12.45 -3.15
C ASP A 42 -10.61 12.59 -4.06
N ARG A 43 -11.66 13.27 -3.62
CA ARG A 43 -12.85 13.50 -4.45
C ARG A 43 -12.53 14.32 -5.69
N LYS A 44 -11.75 15.40 -5.51
CA LYS A 44 -11.29 16.23 -6.60
C LYS A 44 -10.28 15.50 -7.49
N ALA A 45 -9.38 14.71 -6.89
CA ALA A 45 -8.44 13.87 -7.61
C ALA A 45 -9.15 12.87 -8.52
N ILE A 46 -10.17 12.17 -8.03
CA ILE A 46 -11.02 11.26 -8.84
C ILE A 46 -11.67 11.99 -10.03
N THR A 47 -12.13 13.21 -9.82
CA THR A 47 -12.77 13.98 -10.90
C THR A 47 -11.77 14.29 -12.02
N LEU A 48 -10.57 14.74 -11.67
CA LEU A 48 -9.51 15.03 -12.63
C LEU A 48 -9.01 13.78 -13.35
N GLU A 49 -8.86 12.67 -12.63
CA GLU A 49 -8.41 11.41 -13.21
C GLU A 49 -9.46 10.81 -14.17
N LYS A 50 -10.76 10.96 -13.87
CA LYS A 50 -11.83 10.59 -14.82
C LYS A 50 -11.79 11.42 -16.10
N GLU A 51 -11.48 12.72 -16.01
CA GLU A 51 -11.28 13.57 -17.18
C GLU A 51 -10.06 13.09 -17.97
N ALA A 52 -8.94 12.82 -17.31
CA ALA A 52 -7.73 12.27 -17.94
C ALA A 52 -8.00 10.94 -18.65
N LEU A 53 -8.74 10.02 -18.00
CA LEU A 53 -9.14 8.73 -18.57
C LEU A 53 -9.95 8.91 -19.84
N SER A 54 -10.97 9.80 -19.83
CA SER A 54 -11.82 10.07 -21.01
C SER A 54 -11.03 10.62 -22.18
N ILE A 55 -10.05 11.50 -21.92
CA ILE A 55 -9.18 12.04 -22.97
C ILE A 55 -8.26 10.95 -23.53
N ARG A 56 -7.66 10.11 -22.65
CA ARG A 56 -6.81 8.99 -23.07
C ARG A 56 -7.57 7.96 -23.89
N GLU A 57 -8.82 7.67 -23.52
CA GLU A 57 -9.71 6.81 -24.31
C GLU A 57 -9.88 7.32 -25.74
N LYS A 58 -10.21 8.61 -25.90
CA LYS A 58 -10.44 9.22 -27.21
C LYS A 58 -9.17 9.37 -28.03
N ALA A 59 -8.06 9.73 -27.40
CA ALA A 59 -6.82 10.05 -28.10
C ALA A 59 -5.97 8.81 -28.41
N LEU A 60 -6.00 7.77 -27.55
CA LEU A 60 -5.08 6.63 -27.60
C LEU A 60 -5.79 5.28 -27.64
N GLY A 61 -7.10 5.25 -27.35
CA GLY A 61 -7.90 4.03 -27.24
C GLY A 61 -7.78 3.32 -25.89
N LYS A 62 -8.73 2.42 -25.63
CA LYS A 62 -8.82 1.66 -24.37
C LYS A 62 -7.73 0.61 -24.17
N GLU A 63 -7.08 0.17 -25.21
CA GLU A 63 -6.00 -0.84 -25.12
C GLU A 63 -4.62 -0.19 -24.94
N SER A 64 -4.55 1.12 -24.68
CA SER A 64 -3.27 1.83 -24.49
C SER A 64 -2.78 1.72 -23.04
N ASN A 65 -1.44 1.65 -22.84
CA ASN A 65 -0.83 1.70 -21.51
C ASN A 65 -1.19 2.98 -20.75
N ALA A 66 -1.35 4.12 -21.46
CA ALA A 66 -1.75 5.36 -20.80
C ALA A 66 -3.16 5.29 -20.23
N TYR A 67 -4.08 4.58 -20.90
CA TYR A 67 -5.43 4.33 -20.40
C TYR A 67 -5.40 3.43 -19.17
N SER A 68 -4.60 2.34 -19.18
CA SER A 68 -4.43 1.45 -18.01
C SER A 68 -3.84 2.18 -16.80
N VAL A 69 -2.91 3.12 -17.01
CA VAL A 69 -2.37 3.96 -15.91
C VAL A 69 -3.47 4.80 -15.25
N SER A 70 -4.40 5.40 -16.03
CA SER A 70 -5.53 6.13 -15.46
C SER A 70 -6.49 5.21 -14.68
N LEU A 71 -6.73 4.02 -15.18
CA LEU A 71 -7.56 3.02 -14.48
C LEU A 71 -6.94 2.63 -13.15
N HIS A 72 -5.63 2.31 -13.13
CA HIS A 72 -4.90 2.04 -11.89
C HIS A 72 -4.98 3.21 -10.90
N SER A 73 -4.76 4.44 -11.36
CA SER A 73 -4.88 5.62 -10.50
C SER A 73 -6.29 5.79 -9.92
N LEU A 74 -7.34 5.54 -10.71
CA LEU A 74 -8.72 5.55 -10.23
C LEU A 74 -8.98 4.44 -9.22
N ALA A 75 -8.37 3.25 -9.39
CA ALA A 75 -8.46 2.17 -8.41
C ALA A 75 -7.86 2.60 -7.07
N VAL A 76 -6.65 3.14 -7.07
CA VAL A 76 -5.97 3.65 -5.86
C VAL A 76 -6.80 4.75 -5.19
N LEU A 77 -7.29 5.74 -5.94
CA LEU A 77 -8.11 6.84 -5.41
C LEU A 77 -9.47 6.37 -4.85
N ASN A 78 -10.08 5.34 -5.46
CA ASN A 78 -11.32 4.78 -4.92
C ASN A 78 -11.04 3.96 -3.65
N SER A 79 -9.92 3.26 -3.57
CA SER A 79 -9.55 2.52 -2.36
C SER A 79 -9.26 3.45 -1.17
N SER A 80 -8.61 4.60 -1.39
CA SER A 80 -8.36 5.59 -0.33
C SER A 80 -9.66 6.19 0.24
N THR A 81 -10.73 6.23 -0.55
CA THR A 81 -12.07 6.65 -0.10
C THR A 81 -12.93 5.50 0.42
N GLY A 82 -12.39 4.27 0.54
CA GLY A 82 -13.09 3.07 1.01
C GLY A 82 -14.00 2.42 -0.04
N ASN A 83 -14.00 2.89 -1.28
CA ASN A 83 -14.82 2.32 -2.35
C ASN A 83 -14.10 1.16 -3.06
N TYR A 84 -13.87 0.07 -2.32
CA TYR A 84 -13.10 -1.08 -2.80
C TYR A 84 -13.75 -1.82 -3.97
N VAL A 85 -15.07 -1.82 -4.07
CA VAL A 85 -15.77 -2.48 -5.20
C VAL A 85 -15.43 -1.81 -6.53
N GLU A 86 -15.45 -0.49 -6.57
CA GLU A 86 -15.10 0.26 -7.77
C GLU A 86 -13.58 0.20 -8.04
N ALA A 87 -12.76 0.18 -6.96
CA ALA A 87 -11.32 -0.01 -7.07
C ALA A 87 -10.97 -1.36 -7.75
N ILE A 88 -11.61 -2.45 -7.34
CA ILE A 88 -11.46 -3.79 -7.95
C ILE A 88 -11.81 -3.75 -9.44
N LYS A 89 -12.89 -3.09 -9.81
CA LYS A 89 -13.32 -3.00 -11.21
C LYS A 89 -12.28 -2.27 -12.07
N TYR A 90 -11.82 -1.10 -11.62
CA TYR A 90 -10.79 -0.34 -12.36
C TYR A 90 -9.47 -1.08 -12.45
N GLU A 91 -9.01 -1.69 -11.35
CA GLU A 91 -7.74 -2.43 -11.34
C GLU A 91 -7.80 -3.69 -12.21
N THR A 92 -8.92 -4.41 -12.19
CA THR A 92 -9.11 -5.57 -13.06
C THR A 92 -9.05 -5.19 -14.55
N GLU A 93 -9.69 -4.08 -14.95
CA GLU A 93 -9.61 -3.58 -16.32
C GLU A 93 -8.17 -3.17 -16.67
N SER A 94 -7.47 -2.44 -15.78
CA SER A 94 -6.06 -2.07 -15.93
C SER A 94 -5.17 -3.29 -16.15
N LEU A 95 -5.28 -4.30 -15.30
CA LEU A 95 -4.50 -5.54 -15.39
C LEU A 95 -4.75 -6.33 -16.69
N ASN A 96 -5.98 -6.34 -17.18
CA ASN A 96 -6.31 -6.98 -18.47
C ASN A 96 -5.57 -6.30 -19.63
N ILE A 97 -5.46 -4.97 -19.61
CA ILE A 97 -4.72 -4.21 -20.61
C ILE A 97 -3.22 -4.46 -20.47
N ILE A 98 -2.67 -4.34 -19.26
CA ILE A 98 -1.24 -4.58 -18.98
C ILE A 98 -0.85 -6.00 -19.43
N LYS A 99 -1.68 -7.00 -19.11
CA LYS A 99 -1.45 -8.39 -19.52
C LYS A 99 -1.32 -8.54 -21.03
N LYS A 100 -2.17 -7.86 -21.80
CA LYS A 100 -2.16 -7.91 -23.28
C LYS A 100 -0.98 -7.15 -23.87
N THR A 101 -0.63 -5.99 -23.31
CA THR A 101 0.34 -5.05 -23.91
C THR A 101 1.76 -5.29 -23.45
N LEU A 102 1.97 -5.61 -22.18
CA LEU A 102 3.29 -5.75 -21.55
C LEU A 102 3.57 -7.19 -21.09
N GLY A 103 2.54 -8.00 -20.94
CA GLY A 103 2.64 -9.37 -20.43
C GLY A 103 2.58 -9.47 -18.91
N LYS A 104 2.33 -10.70 -18.41
CA LYS A 104 2.23 -10.98 -16.98
C LYS A 104 3.56 -10.80 -16.21
N ASN A 105 4.69 -10.90 -16.90
CA ASN A 105 6.02 -10.77 -16.28
C ASN A 105 6.48 -9.32 -16.14
N HIS A 106 5.66 -8.37 -16.54
CA HIS A 106 5.99 -6.96 -16.39
C HIS A 106 5.72 -6.51 -14.95
N LYS A 107 6.61 -5.68 -14.38
CA LYS A 107 6.50 -5.15 -13.00
C LYS A 107 5.11 -4.55 -12.71
N SER A 108 4.56 -3.78 -13.65
CA SER A 108 3.24 -3.15 -13.49
C SER A 108 2.11 -4.19 -13.28
N TYR A 109 2.23 -5.39 -13.87
CA TYR A 109 1.25 -6.45 -13.65
C TYR A 109 1.32 -6.97 -12.22
N SER A 110 2.50 -7.25 -11.70
CA SER A 110 2.68 -7.74 -10.32
C SER A 110 2.26 -6.69 -9.30
N THR A 111 2.62 -5.41 -9.51
CA THR A 111 2.21 -4.30 -8.64
C THR A 111 0.69 -4.14 -8.63
N GLY A 112 0.05 -4.12 -9.80
CA GLY A 112 -1.40 -4.02 -9.90
C GLY A 112 -2.12 -5.24 -9.30
N SER A 113 -1.56 -6.47 -9.48
CA SER A 113 -2.12 -7.68 -8.85
C SER A 113 -2.09 -7.60 -7.33
N SER A 114 -1.01 -7.08 -6.73
CA SER A 114 -0.93 -6.90 -5.28
C SER A 114 -1.85 -5.77 -4.78
N CYS A 115 -2.04 -4.70 -5.55
CA CYS A 115 -3.07 -3.70 -5.24
C CYS A 115 -4.47 -4.32 -5.25
N LEU A 116 -4.77 -5.13 -6.28
CA LEU A 116 -6.05 -5.84 -6.38
C LEU A 116 -6.25 -6.81 -5.21
N ALA A 117 -5.20 -7.53 -4.80
CA ALA A 117 -5.21 -8.38 -3.61
C ALA A 117 -5.58 -7.57 -2.35
N SER A 118 -4.96 -6.41 -2.15
CA SER A 118 -5.24 -5.53 -1.01
C SER A 118 -6.71 -5.05 -0.99
N TYR A 119 -7.32 -4.82 -2.15
CA TYR A 119 -8.74 -4.44 -2.23
C TYR A 119 -9.67 -5.60 -1.88
N TYR A 120 -9.34 -6.83 -2.30
CA TYR A 120 -10.08 -8.04 -1.89
C TYR A 120 -9.92 -8.30 -0.38
N SER A 121 -8.72 -8.14 0.16
CA SER A 121 -8.43 -8.25 1.59
C SER A 121 -9.26 -7.25 2.41
N ALA A 122 -9.36 -6.00 1.95
CA ALA A 122 -10.18 -4.98 2.61
C ALA A 122 -11.69 -5.30 2.61
N LEU A 123 -12.16 -6.12 1.67
CA LEU A 123 -13.54 -6.66 1.64
C LEU A 123 -13.67 -8.00 2.38
N GLY A 124 -12.61 -8.51 3.01
CA GLY A 124 -12.61 -9.79 3.72
C GLY A 124 -12.50 -11.02 2.82
N ASN A 125 -12.26 -10.85 1.51
CA ASN A 125 -12.04 -11.96 0.58
C ASN A 125 -10.55 -12.35 0.56
N TYR A 126 -10.10 -12.94 1.67
CA TYR A 126 -8.69 -13.29 1.85
C TYR A 126 -8.21 -14.41 0.94
N GLU A 127 -9.09 -15.31 0.51
CA GLU A 127 -8.72 -16.40 -0.41
C GLU A 127 -8.26 -15.87 -1.77
N GLU A 128 -9.02 -14.93 -2.35
CA GLU A 128 -8.64 -14.32 -3.62
C GLU A 128 -7.42 -13.40 -3.46
N ALA A 129 -7.30 -12.69 -2.33
CA ALA A 129 -6.12 -11.88 -2.01
C ALA A 129 -4.85 -12.73 -1.94
N ILE A 130 -4.86 -13.83 -1.19
CA ILE A 130 -3.75 -14.79 -1.07
C ILE A 130 -3.33 -15.34 -2.44
N LYS A 131 -4.29 -15.69 -3.28
CA LYS A 131 -4.02 -16.20 -4.63
C LYS A 131 -3.32 -15.14 -5.49
N LEU A 132 -3.84 -13.91 -5.51
CA LEU A 132 -3.29 -12.81 -6.30
C LEU A 132 -1.88 -12.42 -5.85
N ASP A 133 -1.65 -12.27 -4.54
CA ASP A 133 -0.33 -11.95 -4.01
C ASP A 133 0.66 -13.10 -4.18
N SER A 134 0.21 -14.36 -4.11
CA SER A 134 1.07 -15.52 -4.42
C SER A 134 1.52 -15.53 -5.88
N GLU A 135 0.63 -15.23 -6.84
CA GLU A 135 0.99 -15.09 -8.26
C GLU A 135 1.93 -13.91 -8.49
N ALA A 136 1.67 -12.77 -7.85
CA ALA A 136 2.50 -11.57 -7.93
C ALA A 136 3.91 -11.83 -7.36
N LEU A 137 3.99 -12.48 -6.21
CA LEU A 137 5.25 -12.86 -5.54
C LEU A 137 6.11 -13.75 -6.43
N TYR A 138 5.51 -14.80 -7.00
CA TYR A 138 6.20 -15.67 -7.97
C TYR A 138 6.76 -14.88 -9.15
N THR A 139 5.98 -13.97 -9.71
CA THR A 139 6.40 -13.16 -10.85
C THR A 139 7.57 -12.23 -10.51
N ILE A 140 7.53 -11.55 -9.36
CA ILE A 140 8.63 -10.69 -8.89
C ILE A 140 9.88 -11.51 -8.59
N GLU A 141 9.73 -12.69 -7.97
CA GLU A 141 10.86 -13.59 -7.71
C GLU A 141 11.59 -13.97 -9.01
N GLN A 142 10.85 -14.39 -10.05
CA GLN A 142 11.42 -14.80 -11.34
C GLN A 142 12.07 -13.64 -12.11
N THR A 143 11.55 -12.41 -11.94
CA THR A 143 11.97 -11.27 -12.76
C THR A 143 13.09 -10.46 -12.09
N PHE A 144 13.02 -10.25 -10.78
CA PHE A 144 13.90 -9.36 -10.03
C PHE A 144 14.64 -10.04 -8.86
N GLY A 145 14.23 -11.27 -8.51
CA GLY A 145 14.78 -12.02 -7.38
C GLY A 145 14.24 -11.60 -6.02
N LYS A 146 14.56 -12.41 -5.01
CA LYS A 146 14.05 -12.26 -3.63
C LYS A 146 14.56 -11.02 -2.87
N ASN A 147 15.66 -10.41 -3.32
CA ASN A 147 16.19 -9.22 -2.67
C ASN A 147 15.59 -7.90 -3.18
N HIS A 148 14.62 -7.98 -4.11
CA HIS A 148 13.96 -6.79 -4.60
C HIS A 148 12.98 -6.23 -3.54
N PRO A 149 12.91 -4.90 -3.33
CA PRO A 149 11.99 -4.30 -2.34
C PRO A 149 10.53 -4.71 -2.55
N ASP A 150 10.07 -4.80 -3.80
CA ASP A 150 8.69 -5.20 -4.11
C ASP A 150 8.40 -6.65 -3.68
N TYR A 151 9.41 -7.54 -3.69
CA TYR A 151 9.25 -8.91 -3.17
C TYR A 151 8.91 -8.89 -1.67
N ALA A 152 9.64 -8.11 -0.87
CA ALA A 152 9.38 -7.97 0.55
C ALA A 152 8.01 -7.29 0.84
N ASN A 153 7.58 -6.36 -0.02
CA ASN A 153 6.28 -5.72 0.11
C ASN A 153 5.14 -6.71 -0.12
N ILE A 154 5.20 -7.49 -1.21
CA ILE A 154 4.20 -8.51 -1.52
C ILE A 154 4.20 -9.61 -0.46
N LEU A 155 5.36 -10.05 0.03
CA LEU A 155 5.46 -10.98 1.17
C LEU A 155 4.73 -10.47 2.41
N SER A 156 4.88 -9.17 2.72
CA SER A 156 4.22 -8.57 3.87
C SER A 156 2.70 -8.52 3.69
N ASN A 157 2.22 -8.23 2.49
CA ASN A 157 0.79 -8.24 2.17
C ASN A 157 0.23 -9.67 2.29
N LEU A 158 0.90 -10.64 1.68
CA LEU A 158 0.53 -12.05 1.75
C LEU A 158 0.52 -12.57 3.20
N ALA A 159 1.49 -12.15 4.03
CA ALA A 159 1.52 -12.48 5.45
C ALA A 159 0.31 -11.91 6.20
N ASN A 160 -0.08 -10.67 5.91
CA ASN A 160 -1.26 -10.05 6.48
C ASN A 160 -2.55 -10.75 6.04
N ASP A 161 -2.64 -11.16 4.77
CA ASP A 161 -3.80 -11.90 4.27
C ASP A 161 -3.94 -13.25 4.97
N TYR A 162 -2.85 -14.00 5.14
CA TYR A 162 -2.86 -15.23 5.95
C TYR A 162 -3.23 -14.99 7.41
N TYR A 163 -2.79 -13.86 7.98
CA TYR A 163 -3.16 -13.48 9.34
C TYR A 163 -4.67 -13.27 9.48
N TYR A 164 -5.28 -12.49 8.61
CA TYR A 164 -6.73 -12.24 8.63
C TYR A 164 -7.54 -13.46 8.21
N TYR A 165 -6.98 -14.34 7.39
CA TYR A 165 -7.56 -15.65 7.07
C TYR A 165 -7.52 -16.61 8.26
N GLY A 166 -6.72 -16.32 9.31
CA GLY A 166 -6.58 -17.12 10.52
C GLY A 166 -5.40 -18.09 10.50
N ASN A 167 -4.59 -18.13 9.46
CA ASN A 167 -3.39 -18.96 9.39
C ASN A 167 -2.16 -18.22 9.95
N TYR A 168 -2.11 -18.07 11.28
CA TYR A 168 -1.06 -17.31 11.97
C TYR A 168 0.34 -17.91 11.80
N VAL A 169 0.44 -19.23 11.60
CA VAL A 169 1.73 -19.90 11.39
C VAL A 169 2.36 -19.47 10.07
N GLU A 170 1.60 -19.50 8.98
CA GLU A 170 2.08 -19.08 7.68
C GLU A 170 2.31 -17.57 7.63
N ALA A 171 1.43 -16.77 8.24
CA ALA A 171 1.62 -15.34 8.41
C ALA A 171 2.97 -15.01 9.09
N SER A 172 3.27 -15.70 10.18
CA SER A 172 4.55 -15.53 10.90
C SER A 172 5.74 -15.92 10.05
N ARG A 173 5.68 -17.04 9.33
CA ARG A 173 6.76 -17.50 8.44
C ARG A 173 7.07 -16.46 7.35
N LEU A 174 6.05 -16.00 6.62
CA LEU A 174 6.19 -15.03 5.54
C LEU A 174 6.62 -13.65 6.06
N GLY A 175 6.05 -13.22 7.19
CA GLY A 175 6.40 -11.97 7.83
C GLY A 175 7.87 -11.92 8.26
N HIS A 176 8.40 -13.00 8.83
CA HIS A 176 9.83 -13.08 9.16
C HIS A 176 10.71 -13.09 7.92
N GLU A 177 10.29 -13.73 6.82
CA GLU A 177 11.02 -13.68 5.55
C GLU A 177 11.09 -12.23 5.02
N ALA A 178 9.97 -11.50 5.03
CA ALA A 178 9.94 -10.09 4.65
C ALA A 178 10.81 -9.20 5.56
N LEU A 179 10.76 -9.44 6.88
CA LEU A 179 11.57 -8.73 7.87
C LEU A 179 13.06 -8.91 7.59
N ASN A 180 13.52 -10.15 7.36
CA ASN A 180 14.92 -10.46 7.06
C ASN A 180 15.41 -9.79 5.77
N ILE A 181 14.55 -9.69 4.76
CA ILE A 181 14.90 -8.99 3.51
C ILE A 181 15.03 -7.48 3.77
N ARG A 182 14.08 -6.87 4.48
CA ARG A 182 14.14 -5.44 4.83
C ARG A 182 15.35 -5.10 5.69
N GLU A 183 15.69 -5.96 6.65
CA GLU A 183 16.91 -5.81 7.45
C GLU A 183 18.16 -5.73 6.57
N LYS A 184 18.32 -6.68 5.63
CA LYS A 184 19.49 -6.74 4.73
C LYS A 184 19.55 -5.59 3.74
N VAL A 185 18.42 -5.15 3.21
CA VAL A 185 18.34 -4.15 2.12
C VAL A 185 18.34 -2.72 2.66
N LEU A 186 17.62 -2.48 3.76
CA LEU A 186 17.36 -1.14 4.31
C LEU A 186 18.13 -0.87 5.62
N GLY A 187 18.52 -1.92 6.31
CA GLY A 187 19.10 -1.84 7.66
C GLY A 187 18.06 -1.69 8.76
N THR A 188 18.51 -1.94 10.01
CA THR A 188 17.65 -1.99 11.20
C THR A 188 17.13 -0.64 11.70
N GLN A 189 17.56 0.47 11.11
CA GLN A 189 17.08 1.81 11.50
C GLN A 189 16.03 2.39 10.53
N HIS A 190 15.68 1.64 9.48
CA HIS A 190 14.73 2.10 8.48
C HIS A 190 13.28 1.96 8.98
N PRO A 191 12.37 2.94 8.73
CA PRO A 191 10.96 2.84 9.13
C PRO A 191 10.25 1.60 8.59
N ASP A 192 10.54 1.18 7.37
CA ASP A 192 9.90 -0.02 6.78
C ASP A 192 10.35 -1.32 7.49
N TYR A 193 11.56 -1.36 8.05
CA TYR A 193 11.98 -2.46 8.94
C TYR A 193 11.16 -2.46 10.23
N ALA A 194 10.94 -1.28 10.83
CA ALA A 194 10.10 -1.14 12.03
C ALA A 194 8.64 -1.52 11.75
N GLU A 195 8.11 -1.21 10.56
CA GLU A 195 6.79 -1.64 10.13
C GLU A 195 6.70 -3.18 10.02
N ALA A 196 7.71 -3.82 9.43
CA ALA A 196 7.77 -5.28 9.38
C ALA A 196 7.83 -5.91 10.77
N LEU A 197 8.64 -5.36 11.71
CA LEU A 197 8.66 -5.77 13.11
C LEU A 197 7.26 -5.64 13.76
N SER A 198 6.58 -4.54 13.50
CA SER A 198 5.22 -4.29 13.99
C SER A 198 4.22 -5.36 13.50
N ASN A 199 4.30 -5.75 12.23
CA ASN A 199 3.43 -6.78 11.66
C ASN A 199 3.75 -8.17 12.25
N VAL A 200 5.03 -8.55 12.26
CA VAL A 200 5.47 -9.83 12.84
C VAL A 200 5.14 -9.93 14.34
N SER A 201 5.19 -8.83 15.07
CA SER A 201 4.79 -8.81 16.49
C SER A 201 3.32 -9.19 16.68
N MET A 202 2.42 -8.75 15.78
CA MET A 202 1.00 -9.15 15.83
C MET A 202 0.81 -10.65 15.57
N PHE A 203 1.56 -11.20 14.63
CA PHE A 203 1.54 -12.65 14.37
C PHE A 203 2.01 -13.44 15.59
N ASN A 204 3.07 -12.96 16.26
CA ASN A 204 3.58 -13.56 17.48
C ASN A 204 2.60 -13.43 18.67
N ILE A 205 1.88 -12.32 18.78
CA ILE A 205 0.78 -12.18 19.78
C ILE A 205 -0.27 -13.26 19.56
N SER A 206 -0.72 -13.45 18.32
CA SER A 206 -1.76 -14.45 18.00
C SER A 206 -1.29 -15.88 18.17
N LEU A 207 0.01 -16.14 18.08
CA LEU A 207 0.64 -17.44 18.38
C LEU A 207 0.96 -17.64 19.87
N GLY A 208 0.72 -16.64 20.74
CA GLY A 208 1.05 -16.69 22.16
C GLY A 208 2.51 -16.43 22.49
N ASN A 209 3.35 -16.08 21.51
CA ASN A 209 4.78 -15.78 21.67
C ASN A 209 5.01 -14.36 22.23
N LEU A 210 4.39 -14.06 23.39
CA LEU A 210 4.31 -12.70 23.94
C LEU A 210 5.67 -12.06 24.27
N ALA A 211 6.66 -12.85 24.67
CA ALA A 211 8.00 -12.33 24.98
C ALA A 211 8.70 -11.79 23.73
N GLU A 212 8.65 -12.53 22.63
CA GLU A 212 9.20 -12.12 21.35
C GLU A 212 8.43 -10.95 20.75
N ALA A 213 7.11 -10.97 20.82
CA ALA A 213 6.26 -9.87 20.40
C ALA A 213 6.64 -8.55 21.11
N LYS A 214 6.81 -8.57 22.44
CA LYS A 214 7.26 -7.40 23.21
C LYS A 214 8.61 -6.88 22.74
N ARG A 215 9.59 -7.78 22.54
CA ARG A 215 10.91 -7.38 22.04
C ARG A 215 10.81 -6.64 20.71
N GLN A 216 10.05 -7.20 19.75
CA GLN A 216 9.84 -6.61 18.43
C GLN A 216 9.10 -5.28 18.48
N ILE A 217 8.07 -5.17 19.32
CA ILE A 217 7.31 -3.91 19.52
C ILE A 217 8.24 -2.83 20.10
N MET A 218 9.06 -3.15 21.09
CA MET A 218 9.98 -2.17 21.71
C MET A 218 11.05 -1.70 20.72
N GLU A 219 11.56 -2.60 19.89
CA GLU A 219 12.52 -2.27 18.83
C GLU A 219 11.87 -1.35 17.78
N ALA A 220 10.70 -1.70 17.26
CA ALA A 220 9.94 -0.88 16.31
C ALA A 220 9.58 0.50 16.90
N SER A 221 9.13 0.52 18.16
CA SER A 221 8.78 1.74 18.89
C SER A 221 9.95 2.73 18.95
N LYS A 222 11.15 2.24 19.25
CA LYS A 222 12.37 3.05 19.30
C LYS A 222 12.70 3.69 17.95
N ILE A 223 12.57 2.92 16.87
CA ILE A 223 12.82 3.40 15.51
C ILE A 223 11.79 4.47 15.12
N PHE A 224 10.51 4.23 15.36
CA PHE A 224 9.44 5.20 15.06
C PHE A 224 9.57 6.48 15.91
N GLN A 225 9.96 6.35 17.18
CA GLN A 225 10.22 7.51 18.05
C GLN A 225 11.34 8.38 17.51
N ILE A 226 12.44 7.78 17.04
CA ILE A 226 13.59 8.52 16.49
C ILE A 226 13.21 9.17 15.15
N THR A 227 12.45 8.46 14.30
CA THR A 227 12.17 8.89 12.93
C THR A 227 11.03 9.90 12.85
N PHE A 228 9.95 9.70 13.60
CA PHE A 228 8.71 10.46 13.49
C PHE A 228 8.30 11.19 14.77
N GLY A 229 8.99 10.94 15.88
CA GLY A 229 8.67 11.52 17.20
C GLY A 229 7.64 10.72 18.00
N GLN A 230 7.50 11.06 19.28
CA GLN A 230 6.59 10.37 20.23
C GLN A 230 5.10 10.64 19.96
N GLU A 231 4.78 11.73 19.30
CA GLU A 231 3.39 12.10 18.96
C GLU A 231 2.93 11.46 17.63
N SER A 232 3.78 10.62 17.01
CA SER A 232 3.44 9.98 15.75
C SER A 232 2.44 8.84 15.94
N HIS A 233 1.55 8.69 14.97
CA HIS A 233 0.59 7.58 14.92
C HIS A 233 1.27 6.22 15.04
N ASN A 234 2.43 6.03 14.38
CA ASN A 234 3.17 4.78 14.42
C ASN A 234 3.68 4.44 15.82
N TYR A 235 4.16 5.43 16.58
CA TYR A 235 4.57 5.24 17.96
C TYR A 235 3.37 4.88 18.85
N SER A 236 2.25 5.55 18.70
CA SER A 236 1.01 5.26 19.44
C SER A 236 0.50 3.83 19.19
N ILE A 237 0.58 3.33 17.93
CA ILE A 237 0.26 1.93 17.63
C ILE A 237 1.18 0.97 18.41
N MET A 238 2.47 1.27 18.54
CA MET A 238 3.39 0.41 19.28
C MET A 238 3.03 0.37 20.78
N LEU A 239 2.70 1.51 21.37
CA LEU A 239 2.24 1.57 22.76
C LEU A 239 0.97 0.73 22.97
N HIS A 240 0.01 0.84 22.06
CA HIS A 240 -1.22 0.02 22.11
C HIS A 240 -0.92 -1.49 22.02
N LYS A 241 -0.06 -1.91 21.08
CA LYS A 241 0.35 -3.33 20.97
C LYS A 241 1.09 -3.81 22.23
N LEU A 242 1.91 -2.94 22.84
CA LEU A 242 2.58 -3.27 24.09
C LEU A 242 1.59 -3.39 25.26
N ALA A 243 0.58 -2.53 25.30
CA ALA A 243 -0.52 -2.62 26.27
C ALA A 243 -1.28 -3.92 26.13
N LEU A 244 -1.61 -4.34 24.90
CA LEU A 244 -2.24 -5.62 24.60
C LEU A 244 -1.40 -6.81 25.12
N CYS A 245 -0.10 -6.83 24.85
CA CYS A 245 0.80 -7.87 25.38
C CYS A 245 0.80 -7.92 26.91
N ASN A 246 0.77 -6.75 27.58
CA ASN A 246 0.69 -6.71 29.05
C ASN A 246 -0.65 -7.20 29.57
N ALA A 247 -1.76 -6.84 28.94
CA ALA A 247 -3.09 -7.35 29.30
C ALA A 247 -3.17 -8.88 29.18
N LEU A 248 -2.65 -9.44 28.08
CA LEU A 248 -2.61 -10.90 27.88
C LEU A 248 -1.71 -11.63 28.90
N GLN A 249 -0.77 -10.95 29.52
CA GLN A 249 0.06 -11.44 30.64
C GLN A 249 -0.52 -11.10 32.01
N HIS A 250 -1.77 -10.61 32.09
CA HIS A 250 -2.44 -10.17 33.32
C HIS A 250 -1.74 -8.99 34.05
N ASN A 251 -0.84 -8.27 33.37
CA ASN A 251 -0.23 -7.05 33.90
C ASN A 251 -1.11 -5.82 33.57
N PHE A 252 -2.29 -5.77 34.15
CA PHE A 252 -3.31 -4.76 33.85
C PHE A 252 -2.89 -3.34 34.21
N SER A 253 -2.08 -3.17 35.27
CA SER A 253 -1.62 -1.85 35.69
C SER A 253 -0.77 -1.17 34.62
N GLU A 254 0.17 -1.92 34.04
CA GLU A 254 1.03 -1.41 32.97
C GLU A 254 0.26 -1.24 31.66
N SER A 255 -0.65 -2.15 31.36
CA SER A 255 -1.54 -2.00 30.19
C SER A 255 -2.33 -0.70 30.24
N ILE A 256 -2.97 -0.40 31.37
CA ILE A 256 -3.74 0.85 31.57
C ILE A 256 -2.83 2.08 31.50
N ARG A 257 -1.61 2.01 32.00
CA ARG A 257 -0.64 3.11 31.91
C ARG A 257 -0.30 3.45 30.47
N LEU A 258 -0.01 2.42 29.66
CA LEU A 258 0.32 2.58 28.24
C LEU A 258 -0.86 3.12 27.42
N GLU A 259 -2.08 2.60 27.65
CA GLU A 259 -3.28 3.13 26.96
C GLU A 259 -3.57 4.61 27.29
N LYS A 260 -3.33 5.04 28.54
CA LYS A 260 -3.42 6.45 28.91
C LYS A 260 -2.36 7.33 28.24
N GLU A 261 -1.22 6.76 27.89
CA GLU A 261 -0.17 7.45 27.14
C GLU A 261 -0.56 7.65 25.67
N VAL A 262 -1.24 6.65 25.06
CA VAL A 262 -1.79 6.74 23.69
C VAL A 262 -2.86 7.83 23.57
N LEU A 263 -3.62 8.10 24.65
CA LEU A 263 -4.73 9.08 24.65
C LEU A 263 -4.30 10.53 24.89
N LYS A 264 -3.01 10.78 25.12
CA LYS A 264 -2.46 12.16 25.28
C LYS A 264 -2.07 12.76 23.95
#